data_4790126e46233b1527c1a791900d0683
#
_entry.id   4790126e46233b1527c1a791900d0683
#
_cell.length_a   1.000
_cell.length_b   1.000
_cell.length_c   1.000
_cell.angle_alpha   90.00
_cell.angle_beta   90.00
_cell.angle_gamma   90.00
#
_symmetry.space_group_name_H-M   'P 1'
#
loop_
_entity.id
_entity.type
_entity.pdbx_description
1 polymer ?
#
loop_
_entity_poly.entity_id
_entity_poly.type
_entity_poly.pdbx_seq_one_letter_code
_entity_poly.pdbx_strand_id
1 'polypeptide(L)'
;MVTKYNFKTKPFAHQLEALEKCWDQKTYALFMEMGTGKTKVLLDNIGVLRSQNLINGALIIAPKSVYTVWHNTEIPKHLNVEYDVLLWKSTMVKQKLVNFMHKPSVKLKIFVMNIEALSGDKGSFWAETFCNLHDAMVVVP
;
A
#
# COMPACT_ATOMS: atom_id res chain seq x y z
N MET A 1 6.09 -3.55 -16.64
CA MET A 1 7.28 -2.77 -16.91
C MET A 1 7.14 -1.37 -16.31
N VAL A 2 8.17 -0.96 -15.60
CA VAL A 2 8.16 0.29 -14.85
C VAL A 2 7.99 1.51 -15.76
N THR A 3 8.63 1.50 -16.92
CA THR A 3 8.62 2.63 -17.86
C THR A 3 7.25 2.94 -18.47
N LYS A 4 6.30 2.00 -18.38
CA LYS A 4 4.92 2.20 -18.87
C LYS A 4 3.98 2.79 -17.85
N TYR A 5 4.41 2.86 -16.58
CA TYR A 5 3.61 3.47 -15.52
C TYR A 5 3.79 5.00 -15.56
N ASN A 6 2.69 5.71 -15.49
CA ASN A 6 2.70 7.17 -15.45
C ASN A 6 2.91 7.65 -14.01
N PHE A 7 4.13 8.02 -13.67
CA PHE A 7 4.43 8.53 -12.33
C PHE A 7 3.69 9.84 -12.08
N LYS A 8 3.05 9.93 -10.94
CA LYS A 8 2.40 11.17 -10.50
C LYS A 8 3.41 12.24 -10.11
N THR A 9 4.52 11.80 -9.52
CA THR A 9 5.69 12.63 -9.22
C THR A 9 6.90 11.97 -9.87
N LYS A 10 7.78 12.78 -10.46
CA LYS A 10 8.96 12.25 -11.17
C LYS A 10 9.93 11.63 -10.16
N PRO A 11 10.30 10.35 -10.29
CA PRO A 11 11.26 9.74 -9.39
C PRO A 11 12.68 10.28 -9.65
N PHE A 12 13.47 10.37 -8.59
CA PHE A 12 14.90 10.59 -8.73
C PHE A 12 15.57 9.33 -9.31
N ALA A 13 16.77 9.50 -9.88
CA ALA A 13 17.48 8.39 -10.53
C ALA A 13 17.66 7.18 -9.60
N HIS A 14 18.03 7.41 -8.33
CA HIS A 14 18.21 6.31 -7.36
C HIS A 14 16.88 5.64 -7.01
N GLN A 15 15.79 6.36 -7.01
CA GLN A 15 14.46 5.80 -6.76
C GLN A 15 14.01 4.91 -7.92
N LEU A 16 14.23 5.38 -9.15
CA LEU A 16 13.91 4.60 -10.35
C LEU A 16 14.75 3.34 -10.45
N GLU A 17 16.03 3.43 -10.14
CA GLU A 17 16.93 2.27 -10.10
C GLU A 17 16.45 1.21 -9.08
N ALA A 18 16.10 1.65 -7.87
CA ALA A 18 15.58 0.75 -6.84
C ALA A 18 14.29 0.08 -7.31
N LEU A 19 13.37 0.83 -7.90
CA LEU A 19 12.10 0.32 -8.40
C LEU A 19 12.31 -0.71 -9.52
N GLU A 20 13.19 -0.43 -10.47
CA GLU A 20 13.52 -1.36 -11.56
C GLU A 20 14.02 -2.71 -11.04
N LYS A 21 14.76 -2.71 -9.94
CA LYS A 21 15.30 -3.93 -9.34
C LYS A 21 14.26 -4.74 -8.56
N CYS A 22 13.25 -4.09 -7.98
CA CYS A 22 12.39 -4.75 -7.02
C CYS A 22 10.91 -4.89 -7.43
N TRP A 23 10.46 -4.18 -8.47
CA TRP A 23 9.02 -4.07 -8.73
C TRP A 23 8.31 -5.41 -8.95
N ASP A 24 8.98 -6.40 -9.52
CA ASP A 24 8.43 -7.71 -9.82
C ASP A 24 8.87 -8.81 -8.86
N GLN A 25 9.62 -8.46 -7.82
CA GLN A 25 10.05 -9.43 -6.82
C GLN A 25 8.92 -9.76 -5.85
N LYS A 26 8.75 -11.03 -5.51
CA LYS A 26 7.73 -11.45 -4.53
C LYS A 26 8.02 -10.91 -3.14
N THR A 27 9.28 -10.85 -2.76
CA THR A 27 9.72 -10.38 -1.45
C THR A 27 11.02 -9.62 -1.60
N TYR A 28 11.08 -8.43 -1.03
CA TYR A 28 12.31 -7.65 -1.04
C TYR A 28 12.33 -6.68 0.14
N ALA A 29 13.51 -6.15 0.43
CA ALA A 29 13.68 -5.09 1.42
C ALA A 29 14.48 -3.95 0.80
N LEU A 30 14.06 -2.72 1.07
CA LEU A 30 14.77 -1.53 0.62
C LEU A 30 15.67 -1.03 1.74
N PHE A 31 16.99 -1.18 1.55
CA PHE A 31 18.00 -0.68 2.47
C PHE A 31 18.48 0.68 1.97
N MET A 32 17.62 1.68 2.12
CA MET A 32 17.90 3.05 1.73
C MET A 32 18.06 3.92 2.97
N GLU A 33 18.92 4.91 2.87
CA GLU A 33 19.10 5.86 3.96
C GLU A 33 17.84 6.66 4.24
N MET A 34 17.71 7.15 5.46
CA MET A 34 16.58 8.00 5.86
C MET A 34 16.55 9.25 4.96
N GLY A 35 15.35 9.64 4.51
CA GLY A 35 15.19 10.81 3.66
C GLY A 35 15.46 10.58 2.17
N THR A 36 15.69 9.34 1.72
CA THR A 36 15.94 9.03 0.31
C THR A 36 14.68 8.68 -0.47
N GLY A 37 13.50 8.79 0.15
CA GLY A 37 12.23 8.60 -0.54
C GLY A 37 11.78 7.17 -0.72
N LYS A 38 12.01 6.30 0.26
CA LYS A 38 11.53 4.90 0.24
C LYS A 38 10.03 4.79 0.05
N THR A 39 9.27 5.67 0.69
CA THR A 39 7.81 5.69 0.59
C THR A 39 7.34 5.84 -0.85
N LYS A 40 7.96 6.74 -1.60
CA LYS A 40 7.65 6.92 -3.01
C LYS A 40 7.94 5.66 -3.81
N VAL A 41 9.08 5.01 -3.59
CA VAL A 41 9.43 3.77 -4.30
C VAL A 41 8.37 2.69 -4.04
N LEU A 42 7.95 2.54 -2.79
CA LEU A 42 6.93 1.55 -2.41
C LEU A 42 5.57 1.86 -3.05
N LEU A 43 5.16 3.11 -3.07
CA LEU A 43 3.91 3.53 -3.70
C LEU A 43 3.97 3.41 -5.22
N ASP A 44 5.08 3.76 -5.83
CA ASP A 44 5.26 3.57 -7.27
C ASP A 44 5.23 2.09 -7.64
N ASN A 45 5.77 1.21 -6.79
CA ASN A 45 5.67 -0.24 -7.00
C ASN A 45 4.22 -0.71 -6.99
N ILE A 46 3.43 -0.24 -6.04
CA ILE A 46 1.98 -0.52 -6.02
C ILE A 46 1.34 -0.06 -7.34
N GLY A 47 1.66 1.13 -7.79
CA GLY A 47 1.15 1.69 -9.05
C GLY A 47 1.53 0.86 -10.26
N VAL A 48 2.78 0.44 -10.35
CA VAL A 48 3.28 -0.41 -11.45
C VAL A 48 2.53 -1.74 -11.48
N LEU A 49 2.44 -2.42 -10.35
CA LEU A 49 1.75 -3.72 -10.26
C LEU A 49 0.26 -3.57 -10.60
N ARG A 50 -0.38 -2.53 -10.12
CA ARG A 50 -1.80 -2.29 -10.42
C ARG A 50 -2.03 -1.95 -11.88
N SER A 51 -1.15 -1.16 -12.48
CA SER A 51 -1.28 -0.79 -13.90
C SER A 51 -1.19 -2.00 -14.83
N GLN A 52 -0.55 -3.07 -14.37
CA GLN A 52 -0.45 -4.34 -15.10
C GLN A 52 -1.47 -5.37 -14.63
N ASN A 53 -2.42 -5.00 -13.80
CA ASN A 53 -3.46 -5.87 -13.24
C ASN A 53 -2.92 -7.08 -12.48
N LEU A 54 -1.75 -6.93 -11.85
CA LEU A 54 -1.12 -7.99 -11.05
C LEU A 54 -1.62 -8.01 -9.61
N ILE A 55 -2.18 -6.90 -9.14
CA ILE A 55 -2.77 -6.79 -7.79
C ILE A 55 -4.11 -6.06 -7.88
N ASN A 56 -4.99 -6.33 -6.92
CA ASN A 56 -6.23 -5.58 -6.72
C ASN A 56 -6.37 -5.02 -5.32
N GLY A 57 -5.36 -5.22 -4.48
CA GLY A 57 -5.31 -4.70 -3.13
C GLY A 57 -3.89 -4.35 -2.71
N ALA A 58 -3.77 -3.53 -1.69
CA ALA A 58 -2.52 -3.21 -1.03
C ALA A 58 -2.78 -3.05 0.47
N LEU A 59 -2.02 -3.75 1.28
CA LEU A 59 -2.06 -3.61 2.74
C LEU A 59 -0.79 -2.90 3.16
N ILE A 60 -0.94 -1.72 3.76
CA ILE A 60 0.16 -0.91 4.24
C ILE A 60 0.15 -0.94 5.76
N ILE A 61 1.23 -1.42 6.34
CA ILE A 61 1.39 -1.57 7.79
C ILE A 61 2.54 -0.69 8.22
N ALA A 62 2.25 0.40 8.90
CA ALA A 62 3.22 1.41 9.29
C ALA A 62 3.13 1.70 10.80
N PRO A 63 4.18 2.27 11.42
CA PRO A 63 4.10 2.70 12.81
C PRO A 63 2.96 3.69 13.03
N LYS A 64 2.37 3.67 14.22
CA LYS A 64 1.23 4.54 14.58
C LYS A 64 1.52 6.02 14.34
N SER A 65 2.76 6.43 14.50
CA SER A 65 3.17 7.83 14.30
C SER A 65 3.11 8.29 12.84
N VAL A 66 3.12 7.36 11.87
CA VAL A 66 3.23 7.71 10.45
C VAL A 66 2.14 7.10 9.56
N TYR A 67 1.32 6.16 10.04
CA TYR A 67 0.34 5.51 9.16
C TYR A 67 -0.73 6.47 8.64
N THR A 68 -1.07 7.51 9.41
CA THR A 68 -1.98 8.56 8.95
C THR A 68 -1.35 9.44 7.88
N VAL A 69 -0.03 9.62 7.92
CA VAL A 69 0.70 10.38 6.89
C VAL A 69 0.65 9.63 5.55
N TRP A 70 0.77 8.32 5.58
CA TRP A 70 0.58 7.51 4.38
C TRP A 70 -0.80 7.74 3.77
N HIS A 71 -1.83 7.67 4.59
CA HIS A 71 -3.21 7.84 4.15
C HIS A 71 -3.48 9.27 3.64
N ASN A 72 -3.08 10.29 4.40
CA ASN A 72 -3.49 11.67 4.15
C ASN A 72 -2.61 12.39 3.12
N THR A 73 -1.34 12.01 3.03
CA THR A 73 -0.34 12.78 2.28
C THR A 73 0.36 11.96 1.20
N GLU A 74 0.95 10.84 1.56
CA GLU A 74 1.85 10.13 0.66
C GLU A 74 1.11 9.41 -0.49
N ILE A 75 0.03 8.71 -0.17
CA ILE A 75 -0.77 8.03 -1.19
C ILE A 75 -1.33 9.03 -2.21
N PRO A 76 -2.00 10.13 -1.81
CA PRO A 76 -2.50 11.10 -2.77
C PRO A 76 -1.41 11.77 -3.58
N LYS A 77 -0.22 11.96 -3.00
CA LYS A 77 0.89 12.65 -3.65
C LYS A 77 1.56 11.82 -4.74
N HIS A 78 1.73 10.51 -4.50
CA HIS A 78 2.60 9.68 -5.33
C HIS A 78 1.88 8.61 -6.15
N LEU A 79 0.72 8.13 -5.71
CA LEU A 79 0.06 7.01 -6.36
C LEU A 79 -0.83 7.49 -7.51
N ASN A 80 -0.56 7.03 -8.72
CA ASN A 80 -1.28 7.43 -9.93
C ASN A 80 -2.12 6.30 -10.50
N VAL A 81 -2.98 5.72 -9.67
CA VAL A 81 -4.02 4.78 -10.09
C VAL A 81 -5.28 5.11 -9.29
N GLU A 82 -6.44 4.71 -9.80
CA GLU A 82 -7.67 4.87 -9.04
C GLU A 82 -7.69 3.91 -7.87
N TYR A 83 -8.07 4.40 -6.69
CA TYR A 83 -8.08 3.61 -5.47
C TYR A 83 -9.20 4.02 -4.52
N ASP A 84 -9.62 3.05 -3.70
CA ASP A 84 -10.41 3.27 -2.50
C ASP A 84 -9.51 2.94 -1.31
N VAL A 85 -9.45 3.80 -0.31
CA VAL A 85 -8.58 3.62 0.85
C VAL A 85 -9.38 3.62 2.14
N LEU A 86 -9.03 2.70 3.04
CA LEU A 86 -9.58 2.64 4.40
C LEU A 86 -8.43 2.76 5.38
N LEU A 87 -8.53 3.74 6.28
CA LEU A 87 -7.60 3.91 7.38
C LEU A 87 -8.14 3.18 8.60
N TRP A 88 -7.35 2.21 9.10
CA TRP A 88 -7.73 1.43 10.28
C TRP A 88 -7.84 2.32 11.51
N LYS A 89 -8.87 2.06 12.30
CA LYS A 89 -9.03 2.59 13.66
C LYS A 89 -9.62 1.49 14.54
N SER A 90 -9.11 1.35 15.76
CA SER A 90 -9.56 0.31 16.69
C SER A 90 -11.04 0.45 17.06
N THR A 91 -11.58 1.65 16.97
CA THR A 91 -12.99 1.97 17.25
C THR A 91 -13.91 1.78 16.05
N MET A 92 -13.36 1.37 14.91
CA MET A 92 -14.11 1.23 13.66
C MET A 92 -15.18 0.14 13.80
N VAL A 93 -16.40 0.43 13.32
CA VAL A 93 -17.50 -0.53 13.38
C VAL A 93 -17.29 -1.65 12.36
N LYS A 94 -17.70 -2.86 12.73
CA LYS A 94 -17.55 -4.06 11.90
C LYS A 94 -18.19 -3.89 10.52
N GLN A 95 -19.36 -3.28 10.44
CA GLN A 95 -20.07 -3.11 9.16
C GLN A 95 -19.26 -2.32 8.15
N LYS A 96 -18.54 -1.31 8.60
CA LYS A 96 -17.67 -0.51 7.71
C LYS A 96 -16.53 -1.35 7.15
N LEU A 97 -15.94 -2.22 7.96
CA LEU A 97 -14.88 -3.14 7.55
C LEU A 97 -15.42 -4.17 6.54
N VAL A 98 -16.57 -4.78 6.84
CA VAL A 98 -17.22 -5.75 5.96
C VAL A 98 -17.54 -5.11 4.62
N ASN A 99 -18.11 -3.92 4.61
CA ASN A 99 -18.45 -3.21 3.39
C ASN A 99 -17.22 -2.93 2.54
N PHE A 100 -16.13 -2.47 3.14
CA PHE A 100 -14.89 -2.23 2.42
C PHE A 100 -14.32 -3.51 1.82
N MET A 101 -14.29 -4.59 2.61
CA MET A 101 -13.69 -5.87 2.21
C MET A 101 -14.45 -6.53 1.07
N HIS A 102 -15.77 -6.46 1.08
CA HIS A 102 -16.61 -7.24 0.17
C HIS A 102 -17.26 -6.44 -0.96
N LYS A 103 -17.23 -5.11 -0.91
CA LYS A 103 -17.82 -4.29 -1.95
C LYS A 103 -17.08 -4.51 -3.27
N PRO A 104 -17.76 -4.92 -4.34
CA PRO A 104 -17.13 -5.01 -5.65
C PRO A 104 -16.62 -3.64 -6.10
N SER A 105 -15.40 -3.59 -6.60
CA SER A 105 -14.80 -2.34 -7.08
C SER A 105 -13.84 -2.63 -8.22
N VAL A 106 -13.83 -1.75 -9.22
CA VAL A 106 -12.83 -1.77 -10.28
C VAL A 106 -11.57 -1.04 -9.87
N LYS A 107 -11.59 -0.36 -8.72
CA LYS A 107 -10.46 0.39 -8.18
C LYS A 107 -9.59 -0.49 -7.30
N LEU A 108 -8.32 -0.12 -7.16
CA LEU A 108 -7.42 -0.72 -6.20
C LEU A 108 -7.93 -0.43 -4.78
N LYS A 109 -8.05 -1.46 -3.95
CA LYS A 109 -8.37 -1.26 -2.53
C LYS A 109 -7.10 -1.19 -1.71
N ILE A 110 -6.97 -0.14 -0.91
CA ILE A 110 -5.81 0.07 -0.04
C ILE A 110 -6.29 0.08 1.40
N PHE A 111 -5.71 -0.80 2.23
CA PHE A 111 -5.99 -0.86 3.65
C PHE A 111 -4.75 -0.43 4.41
N VAL A 112 -4.84 0.67 5.16
CA VAL A 112 -3.71 1.25 5.89
C VAL A 112 -3.91 0.99 7.37
N MET A 113 -2.97 0.28 7.99
CA MET A 113 -3.02 -0.10 9.41
C MET A 113 -1.76 0.36 10.13
N ASN A 114 -1.91 0.62 11.42
CA ASN A 114 -0.75 0.77 12.28
C ASN A 114 -0.26 -0.61 12.73
N ILE A 115 1.05 -0.78 12.83
CA ILE A 115 1.66 -2.08 13.16
C ILE A 115 1.19 -2.61 14.52
N GLU A 116 0.92 -1.71 15.46
CA GLU A 116 0.44 -2.08 16.79
C GLU A 116 -0.92 -2.81 16.76
N ALA A 117 -1.74 -2.55 15.74
CA ALA A 117 -3.02 -3.23 15.58
C ALA A 117 -2.87 -4.73 15.33
N LEU A 118 -1.74 -5.16 14.78
CA LEU A 118 -1.50 -6.58 14.48
C LEU A 118 -1.22 -7.41 15.73
N SER A 119 -0.88 -6.79 16.85
CA SER A 119 -0.69 -7.49 18.11
C SER A 119 -2.02 -7.89 18.74
N GLY A 120 -3.15 -7.32 18.32
CA GLY A 120 -4.48 -7.65 18.78
C GLY A 120 -5.22 -8.57 17.83
N ASP A 121 -6.19 -9.32 18.35
CA ASP A 121 -6.97 -10.29 17.57
C ASP A 121 -7.79 -9.61 16.47
N LYS A 122 -8.38 -8.46 16.77
CA LYS A 122 -9.22 -7.74 15.83
C LYS A 122 -8.42 -7.23 14.63
N GLY A 123 -7.28 -6.59 14.88
CA GLY A 123 -6.43 -6.06 13.81
C GLY A 123 -5.86 -7.15 12.92
N SER A 124 -5.32 -8.21 13.51
CA SER A 124 -4.76 -9.32 12.73
C SER A 124 -5.83 -10.07 11.94
N PHE A 125 -7.02 -10.22 12.49
CA PHE A 125 -8.14 -10.84 11.78
C PHE A 125 -8.49 -10.08 10.50
N TRP A 126 -8.61 -8.77 10.57
CA TRP A 126 -8.99 -7.96 9.41
C TRP A 126 -7.86 -7.81 8.39
N ALA A 127 -6.60 -7.78 8.86
CA ALA A 127 -5.45 -7.81 7.94
C ALA A 127 -5.41 -9.12 7.14
N GLU A 128 -5.58 -10.24 7.81
CA GLU A 128 -5.62 -11.56 7.17
C GLU A 128 -6.81 -11.69 6.23
N THR A 129 -7.99 -11.22 6.66
CA THR A 129 -9.19 -11.23 5.83
C THR A 129 -8.99 -10.44 4.55
N PHE A 130 -8.39 -9.27 4.64
CA PHE A 130 -8.09 -8.46 3.47
C PHE A 130 -7.17 -9.20 2.49
N CYS A 131 -6.10 -9.79 2.99
CA CYS A 131 -5.15 -10.53 2.14
C CYS A 131 -5.77 -11.79 1.52
N ASN A 132 -6.71 -12.44 2.22
CA ASN A 132 -7.39 -13.63 1.69
C ASN A 132 -8.40 -13.29 0.59
N LEU A 133 -8.97 -12.08 0.63
CA LEU A 133 -9.97 -11.64 -0.34
C LEU A 133 -9.38 -10.93 -1.56
N HIS A 134 -8.11 -10.57 -1.52
CA HIS A 134 -7.48 -9.78 -2.57
C HIS A 134 -6.11 -10.34 -2.94
N ASP A 135 -5.71 -10.13 -4.20
CA ASP A 135 -4.31 -10.26 -4.61
C ASP A 135 -3.59 -9.00 -4.15
N ALA A 136 -3.08 -9.03 -2.94
CA ALA A 136 -2.59 -7.84 -2.28
C ALA A 136 -1.06 -7.80 -2.17
N MET A 137 -0.50 -6.62 -2.43
CA MET A 137 0.87 -6.32 -2.05
C MET A 137 0.86 -5.87 -0.58
N VAL A 138 1.70 -6.49 0.25
CA VAL A 138 1.86 -6.11 1.66
C VAL A 138 3.11 -5.27 1.80
N VAL A 139 2.96 -4.08 2.35
CA VAL A 139 4.05 -3.11 2.53
C VAL A 139 4.24 -2.86 4.02
N VAL A 140 5.46 -3.10 4.49
CA VAL A 140 5.87 -2.80 5.87
C VAL A 140 7.06 -1.86 5.78
N PRO A 141 6.83 -0.54 5.82
CA PRO A 141 7.91 0.45 5.70
C PRO A 141 8.79 0.53 6.94
#